data_7aadfab288c6a8f6ed0e3f72947e3508
#
_entry.id   7aadfab288c6a8f6ed0e3f72947e3508
#
_cell.length_a   1.000
_cell.length_b   1.000
_cell.length_c   1.000
_cell.angle_alpha   90.00
_cell.angle_beta   90.00
_cell.angle_gamma   90.00
#
_symmetry.space_group_name_H-M   'P 1'
#
loop_
_entity.id
_entity.type
_entity.pdbx_description
1 polymer ?
#
loop_
_entity_poly.entity_id
_entity_poly.type
_entity_poly.pdbx_seq_one_letter_code
_entity_poly.pdbx_strand_id
1 'polypeptide(L)'
;MENTRRNFIKTNIALAAATAAAGAVPAFASRNAVDAAAFAKDGGMQFCLAHFFGMDPTRIALSKQMQVLGAVGGINPQSVGLSNVKNWEYEAIVAVRDFWKQHGITYRVIEGPPSLYEKTKLGLDGRDEEIETFIRFIQNLSKAGIDTVCYNWMPVISWARTKLDKPSRGGALVSAFDYEDVKDKPLTKYGDFSHDTMWKNLEYFLKAVVPEAEKVGVKLALHPDDPPVDKIQGIPRIMTSANAFKRLIEIVPSESNGITLCQGTFATMGEDIPSVIKYFGSRKKIHFVHFRDVRGSKTNFEETFHDDGKTDMYEAMKTYYEVGFRGPMRPDHVPTVAGDSNQNAGYSNYGALFAIGYMRGLVEAVAKQKGA
;
A
#
# COMPACT_ATOMS: atom_id res chain seq x y z
N MET A 1 -0.06 31.11 27.10
CA MET A 1 0.11 30.10 26.01
C MET A 1 -0.45 28.70 26.34
N GLU A 2 -1.01 28.48 27.50
CA GLU A 2 -1.62 27.19 27.91
C GLU A 2 -3.11 27.03 27.52
N ASN A 3 -3.81 28.10 27.23
CA ASN A 3 -5.26 28.05 26.94
C ASN A 3 -5.63 27.59 25.51
N THR A 4 -4.70 27.65 24.57
CA THR A 4 -4.98 27.33 23.16
C THR A 4 -4.97 25.81 22.90
N ARG A 5 -4.16 25.04 23.62
CA ARG A 5 -4.12 23.58 23.52
C ARG A 5 -5.37 22.90 24.10
N ARG A 6 -5.94 23.46 25.16
CA ARG A 6 -7.14 22.90 25.82
C ARG A 6 -8.42 23.10 24.99
N ASN A 7 -8.51 24.19 24.24
CA ASN A 7 -9.66 24.47 23.40
C ASN A 7 -9.67 23.64 22.10
N PHE A 8 -8.49 23.36 21.53
CA PHE A 8 -8.35 22.47 20.36
C PHE A 8 -8.83 21.04 20.64
N ILE A 9 -8.50 20.50 21.83
CA ILE A 9 -8.94 19.16 22.25
C ILE A 9 -10.46 19.12 22.48
N LYS A 10 -11.04 20.17 23.05
CA LYS A 10 -12.50 20.22 23.33
C LYS A 10 -13.36 20.35 22.06
N THR A 11 -12.90 21.06 21.05
CA THR A 11 -13.65 21.26 19.79
C THR A 11 -13.70 20.00 18.94
N ASN A 12 -12.65 19.18 18.95
CA ASN A 12 -12.64 17.91 18.22
C ASN A 12 -13.43 16.79 18.93
N ILE A 13 -13.62 16.86 20.25
CA ILE A 13 -14.45 15.90 21.00
C ILE A 13 -15.94 16.21 20.82
N ALA A 14 -16.33 17.48 20.64
CA ALA A 14 -17.72 17.86 20.46
C ALA A 14 -18.29 17.50 19.08
N LEU A 15 -17.44 17.38 18.03
CA LEU A 15 -17.89 16.99 16.69
C LEU A 15 -18.15 15.48 16.57
N ALA A 16 -17.59 14.67 17.47
CA ALA A 16 -17.79 13.21 17.50
C ALA A 16 -19.07 12.78 18.25
N ALA A 17 -19.69 13.68 19.01
CA ALA A 17 -20.86 13.37 19.86
C ALA A 17 -22.23 13.65 19.19
N ALA A 18 -22.27 14.25 18.00
CA ALA A 18 -23.52 14.72 17.39
C ALA A 18 -24.17 13.76 16.38
N THR A 19 -23.63 12.54 16.19
CA THR A 19 -24.18 11.57 15.22
C THR A 19 -24.64 10.24 15.83
N ALA A 20 -24.97 10.20 17.11
CA ALA A 20 -25.48 9.00 17.77
C ALA A 20 -27.03 9.03 17.85
N ALA A 21 -27.72 8.85 16.72
CA ALA A 21 -29.11 8.42 16.70
C ALA A 21 -29.44 7.75 15.37
N ALA A 22 -29.75 6.47 15.45
CA ALA A 22 -30.39 5.56 14.51
C ALA A 22 -29.50 4.58 13.72
N GLY A 23 -29.66 3.29 14.05
CA GLY A 23 -29.21 2.14 13.25
C GLY A 23 -27.84 1.60 13.69
N ALA A 24 -27.76 0.28 13.85
CA ALA A 24 -26.53 -0.43 14.21
C ALA A 24 -25.38 -0.03 13.27
N VAL A 25 -24.51 0.91 13.74
CA VAL A 25 -23.28 1.31 13.05
C VAL A 25 -22.32 0.14 13.22
N PRO A 26 -21.74 -0.40 12.12
CA PRO A 26 -20.76 -1.48 12.24
C PRO A 26 -19.60 -1.05 13.14
N ALA A 27 -18.97 -2.03 13.80
CA ALA A 27 -17.88 -1.84 14.79
C ALA A 27 -16.68 -0.99 14.34
N PHE A 28 -16.65 -0.55 13.10
CA PHE A 28 -15.64 0.33 12.50
C PHE A 28 -15.75 1.80 12.96
N ALA A 29 -16.94 2.33 13.26
CA ALA A 29 -17.11 3.75 13.62
C ALA A 29 -16.52 4.11 14.99
N SER A 30 -16.50 3.18 15.95
CA SER A 30 -15.91 3.43 17.29
C SER A 30 -14.37 3.31 17.30
N ARG A 31 -13.78 2.62 16.33
CA ARG A 31 -12.32 2.50 16.18
C ARG A 31 -11.67 3.78 15.66
N ASN A 32 -12.36 4.51 14.78
CA ASN A 32 -11.82 5.71 14.13
C ASN A 32 -11.44 6.84 15.11
N ALA A 33 -12.06 6.93 16.27
CA ALA A 33 -11.77 7.99 17.24
C ALA A 33 -10.48 7.75 18.04
N VAL A 34 -10.20 6.51 18.42
CA VAL A 34 -8.95 6.14 19.13
C VAL A 34 -7.76 6.24 18.17
N ASP A 35 -7.96 5.84 16.92
CA ASP A 35 -6.94 5.90 15.87
C ASP A 35 -6.60 7.34 15.47
N ALA A 36 -7.57 8.25 15.41
CA ALA A 36 -7.33 9.64 15.04
C ALA A 36 -6.32 10.35 15.96
N ALA A 37 -6.35 10.05 17.27
CA ALA A 37 -5.37 10.61 18.21
C ALA A 37 -3.96 10.02 18.01
N ALA A 38 -3.87 8.74 17.65
CA ALA A 38 -2.60 8.06 17.41
C ALA A 38 -1.86 8.60 16.18
N PHE A 39 -2.60 9.06 15.17
CA PHE A 39 -2.04 9.57 13.91
C PHE A 39 -2.10 11.10 13.78
N ALA A 40 -2.38 11.83 14.86
CA ALA A 40 -2.44 13.29 14.83
C ALA A 40 -1.14 13.95 14.35
N LYS A 41 0.02 13.38 14.70
CA LYS A 41 1.34 13.86 14.27
C LYS A 41 1.59 13.69 12.78
N ASP A 42 0.89 12.79 12.13
CA ASP A 42 1.01 12.47 10.71
C ASP A 42 -0.08 13.21 9.89
N GLY A 43 -0.61 14.32 10.39
CA GLY A 43 -1.67 15.10 9.75
C GLY A 43 -3.00 14.34 9.61
N GLY A 44 -3.20 13.33 10.46
CA GLY A 44 -4.33 12.41 10.43
C GLY A 44 -4.19 11.27 9.41
N MET A 45 -3.13 11.26 8.58
CA MET A 45 -2.75 10.11 7.77
C MET A 45 -2.17 9.02 8.67
N GLN A 46 -2.35 7.76 8.28
CA GLN A 46 -1.92 6.63 9.10
C GLN A 46 -0.55 6.14 8.63
N PHE A 47 0.53 6.69 9.19
CA PHE A 47 1.86 6.25 8.80
C PHE A 47 2.12 4.83 9.25
N CYS A 48 2.64 4.03 8.32
CA CYS A 48 2.89 2.61 8.47
C CYS A 48 4.33 2.26 8.08
N LEU A 49 4.82 1.13 8.60
CA LEU A 49 6.01 0.47 8.07
C LEU A 49 5.67 -0.92 7.54
N ALA A 50 6.37 -1.32 6.47
CA ALA A 50 6.30 -2.67 5.94
C ALA A 50 7.11 -3.65 6.80
N HIS A 51 6.52 -4.83 7.05
CA HIS A 51 7.10 -5.93 7.82
C HIS A 51 6.96 -7.24 7.03
N PHE A 52 7.61 -7.30 5.85
CA PHE A 52 7.52 -8.45 4.94
C PHE A 52 8.46 -9.59 5.30
N PHE A 53 9.56 -9.30 5.98
CA PHE A 53 10.65 -10.23 6.23
C PHE A 53 10.64 -10.80 7.65
N GLY A 54 9.45 -10.99 8.20
CA GLY A 54 9.25 -11.51 9.53
C GLY A 54 9.06 -10.43 10.60
N MET A 55 9.05 -10.87 11.84
CA MET A 55 8.81 -10.03 13.01
C MET A 55 10.14 -9.58 13.62
N ASP A 56 10.89 -8.74 12.87
CA ASP A 56 12.20 -8.21 13.30
C ASP A 56 12.06 -7.32 14.54
N PRO A 57 12.64 -7.70 15.70
CA PRO A 57 12.54 -6.93 16.92
C PRO A 57 13.12 -5.52 16.80
N THR A 58 14.19 -5.35 16.01
CA THR A 58 14.83 -4.04 15.77
C THR A 58 13.87 -3.12 15.01
N ARG A 59 13.24 -3.63 13.95
CA ARG A 59 12.27 -2.85 13.17
C ARG A 59 11.02 -2.50 13.97
N ILE A 60 10.54 -3.43 14.83
CA ILE A 60 9.43 -3.19 15.75
C ILE A 60 9.81 -2.09 16.76
N ALA A 61 11.01 -2.16 17.36
CA ALA A 61 11.49 -1.13 18.29
C ALA A 61 11.61 0.24 17.61
N LEU A 62 12.17 0.31 16.41
CA LEU A 62 12.24 1.54 15.61
C LEU A 62 10.87 2.11 15.29
N SER A 63 9.91 1.28 14.88
CA SER A 63 8.52 1.71 14.65
C SER A 63 7.96 2.41 15.88
N LYS A 64 8.14 1.84 17.06
CA LYS A 64 7.68 2.43 18.33
C LYS A 64 8.41 3.74 18.65
N GLN A 65 9.74 3.78 18.50
CA GLN A 65 10.56 4.97 18.76
C GLN A 65 10.21 6.12 17.82
N MET A 66 9.96 5.81 16.54
CA MET A 66 9.45 6.77 15.56
C MET A 66 7.95 7.07 15.75
N GLN A 67 7.26 6.38 16.66
CA GLN A 67 5.80 6.49 16.81
C GLN A 67 5.03 6.22 15.50
N VAL A 68 5.53 5.30 14.68
CA VAL A 68 4.82 4.78 13.51
C VAL A 68 4.02 3.57 13.98
N LEU A 69 2.73 3.77 14.20
CA LEU A 69 1.86 2.79 14.86
C LEU A 69 1.08 1.91 13.87
N GLY A 70 1.33 2.03 12.58
CA GLY A 70 0.76 1.18 11.56
C GLY A 70 1.75 0.13 11.05
N ALA A 71 1.34 -1.13 10.93
CA ALA A 71 2.07 -2.18 10.25
C ALA A 71 1.38 -2.60 8.96
N VAL A 72 2.19 -2.94 7.94
CA VAL A 72 1.77 -3.47 6.65
C VAL A 72 2.54 -4.76 6.39
N GLY A 73 1.88 -5.79 5.90
CA GLY A 73 2.52 -7.07 5.52
C GLY A 73 1.52 -8.14 5.13
N GLY A 74 2.01 -9.37 4.94
CA GLY A 74 1.18 -10.53 4.68
C GLY A 74 0.74 -11.27 5.95
N ILE A 75 -0.12 -12.25 5.80
CA ILE A 75 -0.47 -13.17 6.89
C ILE A 75 0.48 -14.36 6.85
N ASN A 76 1.36 -14.45 7.84
CA ASN A 76 2.29 -15.58 8.01
C ASN A 76 2.00 -16.27 9.35
N PRO A 77 1.19 -17.35 9.38
CA PRO A 77 0.86 -18.02 10.62
C PRO A 77 2.07 -18.66 11.31
N GLN A 78 3.09 -19.10 10.57
CA GLN A 78 4.29 -19.70 11.14
C GLN A 78 5.06 -18.71 12.01
N SER A 79 5.04 -17.40 11.66
CA SER A 79 5.73 -16.37 12.44
C SER A 79 5.10 -16.12 13.82
N VAL A 80 3.89 -16.62 14.05
CA VAL A 80 3.16 -16.56 15.34
C VAL A 80 2.91 -17.95 15.95
N GLY A 81 3.67 -18.96 15.52
CA GLY A 81 3.63 -20.32 16.10
C GLY A 81 2.51 -21.22 15.59
N LEU A 82 1.80 -20.84 14.54
CA LEU A 82 0.72 -21.65 13.94
C LEU A 82 1.22 -22.39 12.70
N SER A 83 1.48 -23.70 12.79
CA SER A 83 2.06 -24.50 11.69
C SER A 83 1.03 -25.11 10.73
N ASN A 84 -0.20 -25.35 11.18
CA ASN A 84 -1.22 -26.10 10.42
C ASN A 84 -2.43 -25.27 10.02
N VAL A 85 -2.35 -23.96 10.13
CA VAL A 85 -3.43 -23.02 9.79
C VAL A 85 -3.09 -22.33 8.47
N LYS A 86 -4.08 -22.22 7.58
CA LYS A 86 -3.88 -21.52 6.31
C LYS A 86 -3.91 -20.00 6.53
N ASN A 87 -3.14 -19.26 5.74
CA ASN A 87 -3.00 -17.82 5.89
C ASN A 87 -4.27 -17.01 5.55
N TRP A 88 -5.32 -17.62 5.00
CA TRP A 88 -6.64 -17.02 4.80
C TRP A 88 -7.65 -17.35 5.91
N GLU A 89 -7.30 -18.22 6.84
CA GLU A 89 -8.19 -18.62 7.92
C GLU A 89 -8.26 -17.55 9.02
N TYR A 90 -9.41 -17.41 9.64
CA TYR A 90 -9.66 -16.39 10.67
C TYR A 90 -8.66 -16.47 11.83
N GLU A 91 -8.34 -17.68 12.27
CA GLU A 91 -7.37 -17.94 13.34
C GLU A 91 -5.99 -17.37 13.03
N ALA A 92 -5.46 -17.59 11.81
CA ALA A 92 -4.19 -17.06 11.37
C ALA A 92 -4.18 -15.52 11.35
N ILE A 93 -5.26 -14.94 10.82
CA ILE A 93 -5.43 -13.48 10.72
C ILE A 93 -5.46 -12.84 12.10
N VAL A 94 -6.22 -13.42 13.02
CA VAL A 94 -6.36 -12.93 14.40
C VAL A 94 -5.03 -13.05 15.15
N ALA A 95 -4.33 -14.18 15.03
CA ALA A 95 -3.06 -14.38 15.70
C ALA A 95 -1.99 -13.35 15.24
N VAL A 96 -1.88 -13.11 13.92
CA VAL A 96 -0.97 -12.09 13.38
C VAL A 96 -1.39 -10.68 13.83
N ARG A 97 -2.67 -10.34 13.76
CA ARG A 97 -3.19 -9.05 14.25
C ARG A 97 -2.87 -8.84 15.74
N ASP A 98 -3.11 -9.84 16.57
CA ASP A 98 -2.94 -9.75 18.02
C ASP A 98 -1.47 -9.69 18.42
N PHE A 99 -0.57 -10.32 17.68
CA PHE A 99 0.86 -10.10 17.79
C PHE A 99 1.22 -8.61 17.66
N TRP A 100 0.77 -7.94 16.61
CA TRP A 100 1.04 -6.51 16.41
C TRP A 100 0.40 -5.66 17.51
N LYS A 101 -0.82 -5.99 17.91
CA LYS A 101 -1.52 -5.31 18.98
C LYS A 101 -0.79 -5.40 20.34
N GLN A 102 -0.19 -6.55 20.66
CA GLN A 102 0.64 -6.72 21.88
C GLN A 102 1.87 -5.81 21.86
N HIS A 103 2.39 -5.46 20.69
CA HIS A 103 3.49 -4.51 20.53
C HIS A 103 3.02 -3.04 20.48
N GLY A 104 1.72 -2.76 20.61
CA GLY A 104 1.15 -1.41 20.50
C GLY A 104 1.08 -0.89 19.07
N ILE A 105 1.14 -1.78 18.09
CA ILE A 105 1.09 -1.47 16.65
C ILE A 105 -0.21 -2.03 16.08
N THR A 106 -0.88 -1.27 15.24
CA THR A 106 -2.10 -1.72 14.56
C THR A 106 -1.76 -2.29 13.19
N TYR A 107 -2.21 -3.50 12.90
CA TYR A 107 -2.06 -4.09 11.56
C TYR A 107 -3.06 -3.46 10.61
N ARG A 108 -2.59 -2.61 9.70
CA ARG A 108 -3.44 -1.71 8.90
C ARG A 108 -3.77 -2.24 7.52
N VAL A 109 -2.81 -2.80 6.83
CA VAL A 109 -2.96 -3.23 5.44
C VAL A 109 -2.39 -4.62 5.28
N ILE A 110 -3.15 -5.50 4.68
CA ILE A 110 -2.61 -6.74 4.14
C ILE A 110 -2.10 -6.47 2.74
N GLU A 111 -0.78 -6.57 2.56
CA GLU A 111 -0.12 -6.44 1.28
C GLU A 111 0.46 -7.78 0.85
N GLY A 112 0.10 -8.25 -0.35
CA GLY A 112 0.35 -9.62 -0.80
C GLY A 112 -0.67 -10.61 -0.21
N PRO A 113 -1.96 -10.44 -0.53
CA PRO A 113 -3.00 -11.34 0.00
C PRO A 113 -2.80 -12.77 -0.47
N PRO A 114 -3.16 -13.75 0.35
CA PRO A 114 -3.20 -15.15 -0.07
C PRO A 114 -4.27 -15.39 -1.13
N SER A 115 -4.12 -16.50 -1.87
CA SER A 115 -5.10 -17.00 -2.84
C SER A 115 -5.48 -16.02 -3.96
N LEU A 116 -4.52 -15.24 -4.45
CA LEU A 116 -4.65 -14.45 -5.68
C LEU A 116 -3.40 -14.69 -6.54
N TYR A 117 -3.38 -15.83 -7.20
CA TYR A 117 -2.23 -16.35 -7.92
C TYR A 117 -2.49 -16.46 -9.43
N GLU A 118 -1.74 -17.35 -10.09
CA GLU A 118 -1.76 -17.48 -11.53
C GLU A 118 -3.10 -17.95 -12.09
N LYS A 119 -3.82 -18.82 -11.37
CA LYS A 119 -5.10 -19.34 -11.88
C LYS A 119 -6.09 -18.21 -12.13
N THR A 120 -6.27 -17.35 -11.16
CA THR A 120 -7.17 -16.18 -11.28
C THR A 120 -6.65 -15.18 -12.29
N LYS A 121 -5.38 -14.78 -12.17
CA LYS A 121 -4.81 -13.71 -12.99
C LYS A 121 -4.65 -14.09 -14.46
N LEU A 122 -4.34 -15.35 -14.76
CA LEU A 122 -4.22 -15.87 -16.12
C LEU A 122 -5.51 -16.53 -16.67
N GLY A 123 -6.54 -16.67 -15.83
CA GLY A 123 -7.82 -17.29 -16.23
C GLY A 123 -7.72 -18.78 -16.45
N LEU A 124 -6.92 -19.49 -15.65
CA LEU A 124 -6.69 -20.94 -15.76
C LEU A 124 -7.75 -21.72 -14.96
N ASP A 125 -7.79 -23.02 -15.21
CA ASP A 125 -8.65 -23.96 -14.48
C ASP A 125 -8.38 -23.89 -12.97
N GLY A 126 -9.44 -23.82 -12.18
CA GLY A 126 -9.39 -23.64 -10.73
C GLY A 126 -9.30 -22.16 -10.27
N ARG A 127 -9.52 -21.20 -11.18
CA ARG A 127 -9.60 -19.76 -10.82
C ARG A 127 -10.73 -19.46 -9.87
N ASP A 128 -11.85 -20.16 -10.00
CA ASP A 128 -13.04 -19.91 -9.19
C ASP A 128 -12.81 -20.32 -7.73
N GLU A 129 -12.09 -21.41 -7.47
CA GLU A 129 -11.68 -21.80 -6.12
C GLU A 129 -10.70 -20.80 -5.50
N GLU A 130 -9.78 -20.22 -6.29
CA GLU A 130 -8.91 -19.14 -5.82
C GLU A 130 -9.74 -17.90 -5.43
N ILE A 131 -10.72 -17.51 -6.27
CA ILE A 131 -11.62 -16.37 -6.03
C ILE A 131 -12.46 -16.60 -4.79
N GLU A 132 -13.08 -17.78 -4.62
CA GLU A 132 -13.85 -18.14 -3.44
C GLU A 132 -13.01 -18.10 -2.16
N THR A 133 -11.76 -18.56 -2.24
CA THR A 133 -10.81 -18.49 -1.12
C THR A 133 -10.44 -17.05 -0.80
N PHE A 134 -10.27 -16.20 -1.81
CA PHE A 134 -10.03 -14.77 -1.61
C PHE A 134 -11.24 -14.07 -0.98
N ILE A 135 -12.47 -14.43 -1.38
CA ILE A 135 -13.71 -13.91 -0.77
C ILE A 135 -13.78 -14.31 0.71
N ARG A 136 -13.51 -15.56 1.04
CA ARG A 136 -13.44 -16.02 2.46
C ARG A 136 -12.37 -15.25 3.24
N PHE A 137 -11.22 -14.99 2.62
CA PHE A 137 -10.15 -14.23 3.24
C PHE A 137 -10.59 -12.81 3.60
N ILE A 138 -11.20 -12.04 2.67
CA ILE A 138 -11.67 -10.67 2.96
C ILE A 138 -12.80 -10.65 3.99
N GLN A 139 -13.69 -11.65 4.01
CA GLN A 139 -14.70 -11.81 5.05
C GLN A 139 -14.07 -12.04 6.44
N ASN A 140 -13.02 -12.84 6.50
CA ASN A 140 -12.28 -13.09 7.74
C ASN A 140 -11.46 -11.86 8.19
N LEU A 141 -10.90 -11.08 7.25
CA LEU A 141 -10.26 -9.81 7.56
C LEU A 141 -11.22 -8.82 8.21
N SER A 142 -12.40 -8.66 7.62
CA SER A 142 -13.45 -7.81 8.17
C SER A 142 -13.81 -8.21 9.61
N LYS A 143 -14.05 -9.49 9.86
CA LYS A 143 -14.32 -10.03 11.22
C LYS A 143 -13.15 -9.73 12.17
N ALA A 144 -11.91 -9.80 11.69
CA ALA A 144 -10.72 -9.46 12.47
C ALA A 144 -10.53 -7.95 12.64
N GLY A 145 -11.30 -7.12 11.92
CA GLY A 145 -11.23 -5.67 11.94
C GLY A 145 -10.05 -5.09 11.17
N ILE A 146 -9.61 -5.78 10.13
CA ILE A 146 -8.67 -5.29 9.12
C ILE A 146 -9.47 -5.00 7.87
N ASP A 147 -9.38 -3.79 7.35
CA ASP A 147 -10.30 -3.29 6.32
C ASP A 147 -9.61 -2.97 4.97
N THR A 148 -8.30 -3.16 4.84
CA THR A 148 -7.58 -2.76 3.63
C THR A 148 -6.68 -3.87 3.12
N VAL A 149 -6.83 -4.21 1.83
CA VAL A 149 -6.03 -5.21 1.13
C VAL A 149 -5.36 -4.57 -0.08
N CYS A 150 -4.02 -4.51 -0.05
CA CYS A 150 -3.19 -4.16 -1.21
C CYS A 150 -2.89 -5.42 -2.02
N TYR A 151 -3.29 -5.43 -3.28
CA TYR A 151 -3.05 -6.54 -4.20
C TYR A 151 -2.53 -6.02 -5.55
N ASN A 152 -1.95 -6.90 -6.35
CA ASN A 152 -1.44 -6.56 -7.67
C ASN A 152 -2.00 -7.51 -8.76
N TRP A 153 -1.85 -7.12 -10.03
CA TRP A 153 -2.24 -7.96 -11.17
C TRP A 153 -1.03 -8.40 -12.00
N MET A 154 0.05 -8.80 -11.31
CA MET A 154 1.33 -9.24 -11.87
C MET A 154 1.47 -10.77 -11.69
N PRO A 155 0.89 -11.60 -12.59
CA PRO A 155 1.06 -13.06 -12.50
C PRO A 155 2.48 -13.46 -12.88
N VAL A 156 2.97 -14.55 -12.32
CA VAL A 156 4.25 -15.22 -12.62
C VAL A 156 5.48 -14.38 -12.29
N ILE A 157 5.56 -13.18 -12.89
CA ILE A 157 6.64 -12.21 -12.66
C ILE A 157 6.03 -11.05 -11.88
N SER A 158 6.26 -11.03 -10.57
CA SER A 158 5.77 -9.98 -9.68
C SER A 158 6.64 -8.71 -9.77
N TRP A 159 6.89 -8.04 -8.66
CA TRP A 159 7.85 -6.94 -8.57
C TRP A 159 9.21 -7.39 -9.11
N ALA A 160 9.79 -6.60 -10.01
CA ALA A 160 11.04 -6.96 -10.66
C ALA A 160 12.03 -5.78 -10.69
N ARG A 161 13.28 -6.09 -10.35
CA ARG A 161 14.43 -5.20 -10.48
C ARG A 161 15.58 -5.97 -11.14
N THR A 162 16.40 -5.28 -11.91
CA THR A 162 17.57 -5.88 -12.56
C THR A 162 18.84 -5.70 -11.73
N LYS A 163 18.84 -4.71 -10.82
CA LYS A 163 19.89 -4.48 -9.82
C LYS A 163 19.27 -4.17 -8.47
N LEU A 164 19.88 -4.70 -7.40
CA LEU A 164 19.46 -4.48 -6.02
C LEU A 164 20.48 -3.70 -5.18
N ASP A 165 21.60 -3.35 -5.79
CA ASP A 165 22.78 -2.77 -5.15
C ASP A 165 23.43 -1.65 -5.98
N LYS A 166 22.63 -0.93 -6.77
CA LYS A 166 23.13 0.19 -7.59
C LYS A 166 23.61 1.30 -6.67
N PRO A 167 24.89 1.77 -6.83
CA PRO A 167 25.38 2.92 -6.07
C PRO A 167 24.60 4.20 -6.39
N SER A 168 24.24 4.94 -5.35
CA SER A 168 23.55 6.21 -5.40
C SER A 168 24.22 7.27 -4.54
N ARG A 169 23.52 8.32 -4.14
CA ARG A 169 24.03 9.45 -3.35
C ARG A 169 24.87 8.99 -2.16
N GLY A 170 26.11 9.49 -2.07
CA GLY A 170 27.03 9.22 -0.97
C GLY A 170 27.46 7.75 -0.83
N GLY A 171 27.27 6.93 -1.85
CA GLY A 171 27.57 5.49 -1.81
C GLY A 171 26.47 4.62 -1.19
N ALA A 172 25.31 5.18 -0.92
CA ALA A 172 24.14 4.40 -0.56
C ALA A 172 23.72 3.47 -1.72
N LEU A 173 23.08 2.35 -1.41
CA LEU A 173 22.63 1.39 -2.41
C LEU A 173 21.11 1.50 -2.65
N VAL A 174 20.72 1.43 -3.91
CA VAL A 174 19.31 1.46 -4.32
C VAL A 174 19.02 0.32 -5.30
N SER A 175 17.76 -0.07 -5.41
CA SER A 175 17.33 -0.96 -6.47
C SER A 175 17.06 -0.19 -7.77
N ALA A 176 17.25 -0.87 -8.91
CA ALA A 176 17.06 -0.29 -10.23
C ALA A 176 16.51 -1.31 -11.21
N PHE A 177 15.87 -0.82 -12.25
CA PHE A 177 15.35 -1.63 -13.34
C PHE A 177 15.83 -1.08 -14.67
N ASP A 178 16.29 -1.99 -15.54
CA ASP A 178 16.57 -1.72 -16.95
C ASP A 178 15.85 -2.76 -17.79
N TYR A 179 14.99 -2.32 -18.71
CA TYR A 179 14.22 -3.19 -19.59
C TYR A 179 15.12 -3.98 -20.55
N GLU A 180 16.26 -3.41 -20.94
CA GLU A 180 17.23 -4.07 -21.80
C GLU A 180 17.75 -5.39 -21.21
N ASP A 181 17.84 -5.47 -19.87
CA ASP A 181 18.28 -6.68 -19.17
C ASP A 181 17.24 -7.81 -19.19
N VAL A 182 16.00 -7.55 -19.59
CA VAL A 182 14.89 -8.52 -19.52
C VAL A 182 14.12 -8.72 -20.83
N LYS A 183 14.24 -7.84 -21.81
CA LYS A 183 13.42 -7.84 -23.05
C LYS A 183 13.55 -9.11 -23.86
N ASP A 184 14.75 -9.71 -23.90
CA ASP A 184 15.08 -10.89 -24.70
C ASP A 184 15.01 -12.20 -23.87
N LYS A 185 14.53 -12.14 -22.63
CA LYS A 185 14.36 -13.35 -21.83
C LYS A 185 13.27 -14.25 -22.44
N PRO A 186 13.43 -15.59 -22.38
CA PRO A 186 12.46 -16.52 -22.93
C PRO A 186 11.07 -16.36 -22.30
N LEU A 187 10.05 -16.77 -23.01
CA LEU A 187 8.68 -16.80 -22.49
C LEU A 187 8.61 -17.64 -21.22
N THR A 188 7.69 -17.28 -20.34
CA THR A 188 7.36 -18.14 -19.19
C THR A 188 6.76 -19.47 -19.65
N LYS A 189 6.66 -20.44 -18.76
CA LYS A 189 5.98 -21.72 -19.03
C LYS A 189 4.51 -21.57 -19.48
N TYR A 190 3.93 -20.40 -19.26
CA TYR A 190 2.55 -20.09 -19.63
C TYR A 190 2.41 -19.52 -21.05
N GLY A 191 3.53 -19.23 -21.74
CA GLY A 191 3.55 -18.68 -23.09
C GLY A 191 3.25 -17.18 -23.15
N ASP A 192 2.67 -16.74 -24.27
CA ASP A 192 2.38 -15.33 -24.54
C ASP A 192 0.88 -15.04 -24.36
N PHE A 193 0.58 -14.04 -23.54
CA PHE A 193 -0.78 -13.56 -23.28
C PHE A 193 -1.03 -12.21 -23.97
N SER A 194 -2.30 -11.91 -24.25
CA SER A 194 -2.71 -10.60 -24.73
C SER A 194 -3.15 -9.70 -23.56
N HIS A 195 -3.02 -8.39 -23.75
CA HIS A 195 -3.56 -7.39 -22.81
C HIS A 195 -5.08 -7.55 -22.63
N ASP A 196 -5.82 -7.86 -23.71
CA ASP A 196 -7.26 -8.10 -23.63
C ASP A 196 -7.61 -9.28 -22.74
N THR A 197 -6.83 -10.36 -22.80
CA THR A 197 -7.02 -11.50 -21.91
C THR A 197 -6.80 -11.11 -20.44
N MET A 198 -5.74 -10.34 -20.16
CA MET A 198 -5.46 -9.88 -18.80
C MET A 198 -6.57 -8.96 -18.27
N TRP A 199 -7.09 -8.06 -19.11
CA TRP A 199 -8.22 -7.21 -18.73
C TRP A 199 -9.51 -8.00 -18.50
N LYS A 200 -9.82 -8.99 -19.32
CA LYS A 200 -10.99 -9.87 -19.12
C LYS A 200 -10.89 -10.66 -17.82
N ASN A 201 -9.71 -11.14 -17.48
CA ASN A 201 -9.48 -11.86 -16.23
C ASN A 201 -9.60 -10.94 -15.00
N LEU A 202 -9.07 -9.72 -15.07
CA LEU A 202 -9.24 -8.72 -14.02
C LEU A 202 -10.72 -8.33 -13.83
N GLU A 203 -11.44 -8.11 -14.94
CA GLU A 203 -12.87 -7.81 -14.91
C GLU A 203 -13.68 -8.94 -14.29
N TYR A 204 -13.38 -10.20 -14.64
CA TYR A 204 -14.00 -11.38 -14.04
C TYR A 204 -13.80 -11.43 -12.52
N PHE A 205 -12.56 -11.23 -12.07
CA PHE A 205 -12.23 -11.18 -10.65
C PHE A 205 -12.97 -10.04 -9.93
N LEU A 206 -12.93 -8.83 -10.46
CA LEU A 206 -13.56 -7.68 -9.83
C LEU A 206 -15.08 -7.82 -9.70
N LYS A 207 -15.74 -8.36 -10.74
CA LYS A 207 -17.19 -8.61 -10.69
C LYS A 207 -17.59 -9.61 -9.61
N ALA A 208 -16.73 -10.58 -9.31
CA ALA A 208 -16.98 -11.55 -8.25
C ALA A 208 -16.65 -11.00 -6.86
N VAL A 209 -15.54 -10.26 -6.70
CA VAL A 209 -14.98 -9.94 -5.39
C VAL A 209 -15.43 -8.58 -4.86
N VAL A 210 -15.60 -7.56 -5.72
CA VAL A 210 -15.94 -6.20 -5.26
C VAL A 210 -17.28 -6.14 -4.53
N PRO A 211 -18.37 -6.80 -4.98
CA PRO A 211 -19.63 -6.82 -4.25
C PRO A 211 -19.52 -7.47 -2.85
N GLU A 212 -18.68 -8.50 -2.73
CA GLU A 212 -18.44 -9.16 -1.45
C GLU A 212 -17.58 -8.29 -0.51
N ALA A 213 -16.59 -7.59 -1.06
CA ALA A 213 -15.78 -6.63 -0.30
C ALA A 213 -16.64 -5.47 0.23
N GLU A 214 -17.57 -4.97 -0.57
CA GLU A 214 -18.52 -3.91 -0.18
C GLU A 214 -19.43 -4.35 0.96
N LYS A 215 -20.00 -5.56 0.88
CA LYS A 215 -20.87 -6.13 1.95
C LYS A 215 -20.17 -6.18 3.30
N VAL A 216 -18.85 -6.42 3.32
CA VAL A 216 -18.09 -6.58 4.56
C VAL A 216 -17.23 -5.36 4.89
N GLY A 217 -17.29 -4.28 4.10
CA GLY A 217 -16.57 -3.03 4.34
C GLY A 217 -15.04 -3.11 4.15
N VAL A 218 -14.56 -4.04 3.31
CA VAL A 218 -13.13 -4.17 2.99
C VAL A 218 -12.80 -3.37 1.74
N LYS A 219 -11.71 -2.61 1.80
CA LYS A 219 -11.15 -1.82 0.70
C LYS A 219 -10.14 -2.62 -0.08
N LEU A 220 -10.37 -2.77 -1.36
CA LEU A 220 -9.47 -3.40 -2.31
C LEU A 220 -8.61 -2.31 -2.96
N ALA A 221 -7.30 -2.37 -2.76
CA ALA A 221 -6.34 -1.38 -3.20
C ALA A 221 -5.41 -2.00 -4.25
N LEU A 222 -5.75 -1.90 -5.55
CA LEU A 222 -4.90 -2.43 -6.61
C LEU A 222 -3.63 -1.59 -6.75
N HIS A 223 -2.47 -2.27 -6.65
CA HIS A 223 -1.15 -1.69 -6.86
C HIS A 223 -0.80 -1.65 -8.35
N PRO A 224 -0.14 -0.59 -8.85
CA PRO A 224 0.35 -0.55 -10.22
C PRO A 224 1.35 -1.66 -10.52
N ASP A 225 1.46 -2.02 -11.79
CA ASP A 225 2.50 -2.94 -12.22
C ASP A 225 3.89 -2.32 -12.04
N ASP A 226 4.79 -3.04 -11.41
CA ASP A 226 6.14 -2.56 -11.11
C ASP A 226 7.20 -3.60 -11.51
N PRO A 227 7.93 -3.34 -12.61
CA PRO A 227 7.90 -2.13 -13.47
C PRO A 227 6.67 -2.05 -14.39
N PRO A 228 6.22 -0.82 -14.74
CA PRO A 228 5.05 -0.60 -15.59
C PRO A 228 5.40 -0.62 -17.08
N VAL A 229 6.13 -1.64 -17.51
CA VAL A 229 6.44 -1.88 -18.93
C VAL A 229 5.28 -2.56 -19.65
N ASP A 230 5.37 -2.71 -20.95
CA ASP A 230 4.29 -3.31 -21.75
C ASP A 230 4.14 -4.81 -21.44
N LYS A 231 5.25 -5.55 -21.45
CA LYS A 231 5.27 -7.01 -21.28
C LYS A 231 6.62 -7.49 -20.75
N ILE A 232 6.62 -8.55 -19.94
CA ILE A 232 7.85 -9.25 -19.54
C ILE A 232 7.66 -10.75 -19.79
N GLN A 233 8.53 -11.38 -20.58
CA GLN A 233 8.54 -12.83 -20.86
C GLN A 233 7.17 -13.38 -21.30
N GLY A 234 6.43 -12.61 -22.14
CA GLY A 234 5.10 -12.98 -22.62
C GLY A 234 3.94 -12.61 -21.69
N ILE A 235 4.20 -12.08 -20.51
CA ILE A 235 3.17 -11.67 -19.54
C ILE A 235 2.91 -10.17 -19.66
N PRO A 236 1.71 -9.74 -20.12
CA PRO A 236 1.36 -8.33 -20.26
C PRO A 236 1.19 -7.65 -18.89
N ARG A 237 1.53 -6.37 -18.85
CA ARG A 237 1.27 -5.45 -17.75
C ARG A 237 0.11 -4.54 -18.14
N ILE A 238 -0.92 -4.45 -17.33
CA ILE A 238 -2.13 -3.69 -17.64
C ILE A 238 -2.37 -2.48 -16.72
N MET A 239 -1.74 -2.46 -15.55
CA MET A 239 -1.81 -1.33 -14.60
C MET A 239 -0.62 -0.39 -14.81
N THR A 240 -0.48 0.18 -16.01
CA THR A 240 0.70 0.90 -16.49
C THR A 240 0.46 2.38 -16.82
N SER A 241 -0.70 2.93 -16.46
CA SER A 241 -1.04 4.35 -16.66
C SER A 241 -2.19 4.79 -15.75
N ALA A 242 -2.33 6.09 -15.48
CA ALA A 242 -3.48 6.63 -14.77
C ALA A 242 -4.81 6.29 -15.47
N ASN A 243 -4.82 6.21 -16.82
CA ASN A 243 -6.01 5.82 -17.55
C ASN A 243 -6.41 4.34 -17.31
N ALA A 244 -5.44 3.44 -17.13
CA ALA A 244 -5.73 2.06 -16.73
C ALA A 244 -6.43 2.01 -15.37
N PHE A 245 -6.02 2.83 -14.42
CA PHE A 245 -6.65 2.95 -13.10
C PHE A 245 -8.02 3.64 -13.15
N LYS A 246 -8.24 4.60 -14.05
CA LYS A 246 -9.59 5.14 -14.29
C LYS A 246 -10.53 4.03 -14.78
N ARG A 247 -10.09 3.23 -15.77
CA ARG A 247 -10.83 2.04 -16.23
C ARG A 247 -11.11 1.07 -15.09
N LEU A 248 -10.11 0.76 -14.24
CA LEU A 248 -10.24 -0.14 -13.09
C LEU A 248 -11.42 0.22 -12.19
N ILE A 249 -11.50 1.49 -11.76
CA ILE A 249 -12.53 1.94 -10.82
C ILE A 249 -13.93 2.02 -11.45
N GLU A 250 -14.02 1.97 -12.78
CA GLU A 250 -15.27 2.01 -13.56
C GLU A 250 -15.79 0.61 -13.87
N ILE A 251 -14.96 -0.46 -13.84
CA ILE A 251 -15.39 -1.85 -14.10
C ILE A 251 -16.49 -2.28 -13.13
N VAL A 252 -16.30 -2.02 -11.84
CA VAL A 252 -17.31 -2.19 -10.78
C VAL A 252 -17.24 -0.95 -9.89
N PRO A 253 -18.08 0.06 -10.13
CA PRO A 253 -18.13 1.26 -9.31
C PRO A 253 -18.57 0.92 -7.88
N SER A 254 -17.67 1.07 -6.93
CA SER A 254 -17.90 0.79 -5.49
C SER A 254 -16.86 1.55 -4.66
N GLU A 255 -17.21 1.96 -3.45
CA GLU A 255 -16.24 2.53 -2.50
C GLU A 255 -15.17 1.51 -2.09
N SER A 256 -15.45 0.20 -2.21
CA SER A 256 -14.48 -0.87 -1.95
C SER A 256 -13.48 -1.09 -3.09
N ASN A 257 -13.76 -0.62 -4.32
CA ASN A 257 -12.86 -0.73 -5.46
C ASN A 257 -12.02 0.54 -5.60
N GLY A 258 -10.73 0.45 -5.32
CA GLY A 258 -9.81 1.58 -5.37
C GLY A 258 -8.37 1.16 -5.64
N ILE A 259 -7.45 2.06 -5.33
CA ILE A 259 -6.06 1.94 -5.73
C ILE A 259 -5.10 2.02 -4.54
N THR A 260 -3.97 1.34 -4.67
CA THR A 260 -2.73 1.71 -4.01
C THR A 260 -2.03 2.75 -4.89
N LEU A 261 -1.92 3.99 -4.42
CA LEU A 261 -1.19 5.01 -5.14
C LEU A 261 0.30 4.88 -4.80
N CYS A 262 1.03 4.13 -5.63
CA CYS A 262 2.49 4.01 -5.54
C CYS A 262 3.14 5.14 -6.36
N GLN A 263 3.54 6.24 -5.68
CA GLN A 263 4.03 7.46 -6.34
C GLN A 263 5.17 7.19 -7.31
N GLY A 264 6.19 6.43 -6.88
CA GLY A 264 7.33 6.11 -7.71
C GLY A 264 6.94 5.37 -8.99
N THR A 265 6.02 4.41 -8.90
CA THR A 265 5.56 3.70 -10.10
C THR A 265 4.76 4.62 -11.04
N PHE A 266 3.85 5.45 -10.52
CA PHE A 266 3.17 6.45 -11.35
C PHE A 266 4.16 7.48 -11.94
N ALA A 267 5.20 7.86 -11.20
CA ALA A 267 6.24 8.75 -11.71
C ALA A 267 7.06 8.11 -12.85
N THR A 268 7.36 6.79 -12.79
CA THR A 268 8.01 6.10 -13.93
C THR A 268 7.13 6.03 -15.16
N MET A 269 5.80 6.00 -15.01
CA MET A 269 4.84 6.09 -16.11
C MET A 269 4.83 7.45 -16.81
N GLY A 270 5.44 8.48 -16.18
CA GLY A 270 5.42 9.86 -16.68
C GLY A 270 4.18 10.66 -16.23
N GLU A 271 3.46 10.17 -15.25
CA GLU A 271 2.27 10.84 -14.72
C GLU A 271 2.64 12.02 -13.80
N ASP A 272 1.82 13.06 -13.81
CA ASP A 272 1.90 14.17 -12.86
C ASP A 272 1.28 13.75 -11.52
N ILE A 273 2.11 13.55 -10.49
CA ILE A 273 1.67 12.97 -9.23
C ILE A 273 0.58 13.79 -8.53
N PRO A 274 0.68 15.13 -8.40
CA PRO A 274 -0.41 15.92 -7.83
C PRO A 274 -1.74 15.76 -8.57
N SER A 275 -1.73 15.70 -9.90
CA SER A 275 -2.93 15.49 -10.71
C SER A 275 -3.54 14.11 -10.47
N VAL A 276 -2.73 13.06 -10.38
CA VAL A 276 -3.18 11.70 -10.06
C VAL A 276 -3.81 11.66 -8.66
N ILE A 277 -3.17 12.28 -7.66
CA ILE A 277 -3.71 12.37 -6.30
C ILE A 277 -5.05 13.11 -6.30
N LYS A 278 -5.15 14.25 -6.97
CA LYS A 278 -6.41 15.02 -7.07
C LYS A 278 -7.52 14.20 -7.71
N TYR A 279 -7.23 13.51 -8.83
CA TYR A 279 -8.23 12.72 -9.55
C TYR A 279 -8.81 11.58 -8.69
N PHE A 280 -7.96 10.75 -8.11
CA PHE A 280 -8.41 9.60 -7.33
C PHE A 280 -8.80 9.97 -5.90
N GLY A 281 -8.13 10.95 -5.29
CA GLY A 281 -8.41 11.41 -3.93
C GLY A 281 -9.77 12.09 -3.80
N SER A 282 -10.13 12.99 -4.73
CA SER A 282 -11.45 13.63 -4.74
C SER A 282 -12.61 12.62 -4.90
N ARG A 283 -12.34 11.45 -5.46
CA ARG A 283 -13.27 10.33 -5.64
C ARG A 283 -13.22 9.32 -4.50
N LYS A 284 -12.38 9.54 -3.47
CA LYS A 284 -12.13 8.61 -2.34
C LYS A 284 -11.65 7.23 -2.80
N LYS A 285 -10.90 7.19 -3.92
CA LYS A 285 -10.40 5.94 -4.52
C LYS A 285 -8.96 5.58 -4.12
N ILE A 286 -8.27 6.44 -3.38
CA ILE A 286 -6.96 6.13 -2.80
C ILE A 286 -7.21 5.41 -1.47
N HIS A 287 -6.95 4.11 -1.43
CA HIS A 287 -7.11 3.29 -0.24
C HIS A 287 -5.81 3.08 0.52
N PHE A 288 -4.69 3.14 -0.18
CA PHE A 288 -3.35 3.01 0.37
C PHE A 288 -2.35 3.84 -0.42
N VAL A 289 -1.29 4.32 0.22
CA VAL A 289 -0.24 5.10 -0.43
C VAL A 289 1.13 4.49 -0.15
N HIS A 290 1.89 4.28 -1.23
CA HIS A 290 3.32 4.09 -1.20
C HIS A 290 3.99 5.43 -1.53
N PHE A 291 4.49 6.08 -0.48
CA PHE A 291 5.14 7.37 -0.58
C PHE A 291 6.63 7.14 -0.85
N ARG A 292 7.04 7.23 -2.10
CA ARG A 292 8.43 7.06 -2.57
C ARG A 292 8.68 7.83 -3.84
N ASP A 293 9.94 8.00 -4.21
CA ASP A 293 10.31 8.62 -5.48
C ASP A 293 11.38 7.84 -6.23
N VAL A 294 11.57 8.19 -7.50
CA VAL A 294 12.44 7.51 -8.47
C VAL A 294 13.12 8.53 -9.39
N ARG A 295 14.17 8.07 -10.09
CA ARG A 295 14.70 8.73 -11.30
C ARG A 295 14.52 7.82 -12.50
N GLY A 296 14.31 8.42 -13.68
CA GLY A 296 14.19 7.69 -14.94
C GLY A 296 12.75 7.53 -15.42
N SER A 297 12.52 6.50 -16.23
CA SER A 297 11.26 6.19 -16.90
C SER A 297 10.89 4.72 -16.73
N LYS A 298 9.70 4.32 -17.20
CA LYS A 298 9.21 2.95 -17.06
C LYS A 298 10.16 1.86 -17.57
N THR A 299 11.02 2.17 -18.55
CA THR A 299 11.97 1.21 -19.13
C THR A 299 13.35 1.24 -18.50
N ASN A 300 13.71 2.34 -17.83
CA ASN A 300 14.97 2.45 -17.12
C ASN A 300 14.82 3.44 -15.97
N PHE A 301 14.89 2.96 -14.73
CA PHE A 301 14.74 3.78 -13.54
C PHE A 301 15.54 3.22 -12.35
N GLU A 302 15.75 4.07 -11.38
CA GLU A 302 16.32 3.74 -10.08
C GLU A 302 15.46 4.31 -8.96
N GLU A 303 15.44 3.60 -7.83
CA GLU A 303 14.89 4.13 -6.59
C GLU A 303 15.80 5.24 -6.05
N THR A 304 15.23 6.15 -5.26
CA THR A 304 15.98 7.28 -4.70
C THR A 304 15.73 7.43 -3.20
N PHE A 305 16.49 8.30 -2.57
CA PHE A 305 16.03 8.90 -1.33
C PHE A 305 14.73 9.66 -1.59
N HIS A 306 13.89 9.82 -0.56
CA HIS A 306 12.60 10.50 -0.68
C HIS A 306 12.73 12.00 -1.03
N ASP A 307 13.92 12.59 -0.85
CA ASP A 307 14.24 13.98 -1.15
C ASP A 307 15.07 14.15 -2.43
N ASP A 308 15.26 13.09 -3.22
CA ASP A 308 16.28 13.05 -4.28
C ASP A 308 15.78 12.42 -5.60
N GLY A 309 14.46 12.38 -5.80
CA GLY A 309 13.84 11.89 -7.01
C GLY A 309 13.37 12.99 -7.96
N LYS A 310 12.36 12.67 -8.76
CA LYS A 310 11.83 13.60 -9.79
C LYS A 310 10.48 14.21 -9.41
N THR A 311 9.83 13.73 -8.35
CA THR A 311 8.52 14.21 -7.89
C THR A 311 8.70 15.38 -6.92
N ASP A 312 7.89 16.42 -7.04
CA ASP A 312 7.74 17.40 -5.96
C ASP A 312 7.00 16.76 -4.79
N MET A 313 7.77 16.24 -3.83
CA MET A 313 7.23 15.51 -2.69
C MET A 313 6.46 16.42 -1.72
N TYR A 314 6.79 17.72 -1.69
CA TYR A 314 6.02 18.70 -0.91
C TYR A 314 4.62 18.92 -1.52
N GLU A 315 4.53 19.17 -2.82
CA GLU A 315 3.24 19.32 -3.50
C GLU A 315 2.42 18.02 -3.47
N ALA A 316 3.07 16.86 -3.53
CA ALA A 316 2.39 15.58 -3.35
C ALA A 316 1.76 15.46 -1.95
N MET A 317 2.52 15.73 -0.88
CA MET A 317 2.03 15.67 0.51
C MET A 317 0.91 16.67 0.74
N LYS A 318 1.08 17.90 0.26
CA LYS A 318 0.06 18.96 0.32
C LYS A 318 -1.21 18.52 -0.39
N THR A 319 -1.09 17.90 -1.56
CA THR A 319 -2.25 17.44 -2.33
C THR A 319 -2.99 16.30 -1.61
N TYR A 320 -2.30 15.33 -0.99
CA TYR A 320 -2.96 14.33 -0.12
C TYR A 320 -3.75 14.99 1.01
N TYR A 321 -3.15 16.00 1.64
CA TYR A 321 -3.83 16.74 2.71
C TYR A 321 -5.08 17.45 2.21
N GLU A 322 -5.00 18.12 1.05
CA GLU A 322 -6.08 18.89 0.42
C GLU A 322 -7.26 18.04 -0.04
N VAL A 323 -7.00 16.85 -0.59
CA VAL A 323 -8.07 15.90 -0.96
C VAL A 323 -8.66 15.17 0.24
N GLY A 324 -8.17 15.45 1.45
CA GLY A 324 -8.65 14.86 2.68
C GLY A 324 -8.25 13.39 2.86
N PHE A 325 -7.16 12.94 2.24
CA PHE A 325 -6.67 11.59 2.45
C PHE A 325 -6.24 11.40 3.91
N ARG A 326 -6.76 10.39 4.59
CA ARG A 326 -6.47 10.04 5.99
C ARG A 326 -6.26 8.53 6.17
N GLY A 327 -6.00 7.84 5.07
CA GLY A 327 -5.76 6.41 5.03
C GLY A 327 -4.31 6.02 5.37
N PRO A 328 -4.00 4.72 5.28
CA PRO A 328 -2.66 4.22 5.49
C PRO A 328 -1.69 4.72 4.40
N MET A 329 -0.49 5.12 4.84
CA MET A 329 0.60 5.60 4.00
C MET A 329 1.92 5.05 4.55
N ARG A 330 2.76 4.50 3.70
CA ARG A 330 4.08 4.02 4.08
C ARG A 330 5.18 4.56 3.18
N PRO A 331 6.40 4.76 3.69
CA PRO A 331 7.55 4.83 2.81
C PRO A 331 7.69 3.49 2.09
N ASP A 332 8.09 3.55 0.84
CA ASP A 332 8.33 2.37 0.01
C ASP A 332 9.76 2.46 -0.53
N HIS A 333 10.38 1.35 -0.83
CA HIS A 333 11.74 1.21 -1.36
C HIS A 333 12.71 2.33 -0.94
N VAL A 334 13.23 2.21 0.27
CA VAL A 334 14.22 3.14 0.83
C VAL A 334 15.65 2.69 0.48
N PRO A 335 16.62 3.62 0.34
CA PRO A 335 18.02 3.26 0.15
C PRO A 335 18.59 2.49 1.33
N THR A 336 19.55 1.60 1.05
CA THR A 336 20.43 1.02 2.06
C THR A 336 21.58 1.98 2.31
N VAL A 337 21.69 2.50 3.52
CA VAL A 337 22.71 3.49 3.91
C VAL A 337 23.79 2.85 4.81
N ALA A 338 24.84 3.60 5.13
CA ALA A 338 25.90 3.12 5.99
C ALA A 338 25.37 2.62 7.34
N GLY A 339 25.75 1.41 7.72
CA GLY A 339 25.26 0.73 8.93
C GLY A 339 24.04 -0.16 8.73
N ASP A 340 23.35 -0.08 7.59
CA ASP A 340 22.28 -1.00 7.22
C ASP A 340 22.80 -2.23 6.44
N SER A 341 22.05 -3.32 6.51
CA SER A 341 22.24 -4.49 5.64
C SER A 341 21.43 -4.34 4.35
N ASN A 342 22.01 -4.71 3.20
CA ASN A 342 21.31 -4.77 1.92
C ASN A 342 20.62 -6.12 1.66
N GLN A 343 20.51 -6.99 2.66
CA GLN A 343 19.85 -8.29 2.51
C GLN A 343 18.39 -8.15 2.01
N ASN A 344 17.70 -7.13 2.49
CA ASN A 344 16.32 -6.79 2.10
C ASN A 344 16.34 -5.45 1.38
N ALA A 345 16.93 -5.39 0.19
CA ALA A 345 17.05 -4.17 -0.61
C ALA A 345 15.71 -3.44 -0.74
N GLY A 346 15.72 -2.12 -0.51
CA GLY A 346 14.51 -1.30 -0.47
C GLY A 346 13.79 -1.24 0.89
N TYR A 347 14.20 -2.04 1.87
CA TYR A 347 13.51 -2.13 3.18
C TYR A 347 14.46 -1.98 4.38
N SER A 348 15.52 -1.22 4.21
CA SER A 348 16.49 -0.96 5.27
C SER A 348 15.89 -0.18 6.45
N ASN A 349 16.46 -0.30 7.64
CA ASN A 349 15.93 0.32 8.84
C ASN A 349 16.28 1.82 8.92
N TYR A 350 17.53 2.21 8.61
CA TYR A 350 17.93 3.62 8.62
C TYR A 350 17.37 4.39 7.41
N GLY A 351 17.26 3.74 6.26
CA GLY A 351 16.53 4.31 5.14
C GLY A 351 15.08 4.61 5.47
N ALA A 352 14.40 3.70 6.18
CA ALA A 352 13.04 3.92 6.65
C ALA A 352 12.94 5.05 7.70
N LEU A 353 13.92 5.14 8.62
CA LEU A 353 13.99 6.24 9.59
C LEU A 353 14.11 7.60 8.89
N PHE A 354 15.00 7.71 7.89
CA PHE A 354 15.13 8.91 7.08
C PHE A 354 13.82 9.27 6.38
N ALA A 355 13.19 8.30 5.71
CA ALA A 355 11.94 8.50 4.97
C ALA A 355 10.80 8.98 5.88
N ILE A 356 10.60 8.37 7.05
CA ILE A 356 9.57 8.77 8.02
C ILE A 356 9.85 10.19 8.55
N GLY A 357 11.10 10.52 8.86
CA GLY A 357 11.49 11.87 9.28
C GLY A 357 11.15 12.91 8.22
N TYR A 358 11.50 12.64 6.96
CA TYR A 358 11.20 13.49 5.82
C TYR A 358 9.68 13.66 5.61
N MET A 359 8.91 12.57 5.61
CA MET A 359 7.46 12.60 5.48
C MET A 359 6.81 13.47 6.57
N ARG A 360 7.26 13.36 7.83
CA ARG A 360 6.75 14.19 8.93
C ARG A 360 7.13 15.65 8.79
N GLY A 361 8.34 15.96 8.33
CA GLY A 361 8.72 17.32 8.00
C GLY A 361 7.82 17.95 6.95
N LEU A 362 7.44 17.19 5.92
CA LEU A 362 6.47 17.63 4.90
C LEU A 362 5.07 17.86 5.49
N VAL A 363 4.57 16.97 6.34
CA VAL A 363 3.28 17.13 7.04
C VAL A 363 3.30 18.40 7.90
N GLU A 364 4.36 18.62 8.66
CA GLU A 364 4.51 19.83 9.49
C GLU A 364 4.55 21.09 8.65
N ALA A 365 5.27 21.09 7.53
CA ALA A 365 5.33 22.24 6.62
C ALA A 365 3.96 22.57 6.02
N VAL A 366 3.21 21.54 5.58
CA VAL A 366 1.85 21.70 5.05
C VAL A 366 0.89 22.23 6.12
N ALA A 367 0.95 21.70 7.34
CA ALA A 367 0.11 22.16 8.44
C ALA A 367 0.37 23.63 8.78
N LYS A 368 1.65 24.04 8.89
CA LYS A 368 2.03 25.44 9.13
C LYS A 368 1.55 26.39 8.02
N GLN A 369 1.66 25.97 6.77
CA GLN A 369 1.17 26.77 5.63
C GLN A 369 -0.35 26.98 5.67
N LYS A 370 -1.09 26.01 6.19
CA LYS A 370 -2.57 26.09 6.30
C LYS A 370 -3.04 26.79 7.58
N GLY A 371 -2.13 27.25 8.44
CA GLY A 371 -2.47 27.94 9.70
C GLY A 371 -2.98 27.01 10.80
N ALA A 372 -2.63 25.71 10.73
CA ALA A 372 -3.02 24.68 11.68
C ALA A 372 -1.95 24.46 12.76
#